data_c455dcc33e42465447e8d2e26c0c92ba
#
_entry.id   c455dcc33e42465447e8d2e26c0c92ba
#
_cell.length_a   1.000
_cell.length_b   1.000
_cell.length_c   1.000
_cell.angle_alpha   90.00
_cell.angle_beta   90.00
_cell.angle_gamma   90.00
#
_symmetry.space_group_name_H-M   'P 1'
#
loop_
_entity.id
_entity.type
_entity.pdbx_description
1 polymer ?
#
loop_
_entity_poly.entity_id
_entity_poly.type
_entity_poly.pdbx_seq_one_letter_code
_entity_poly.pdbx_strand_id
1 'polypeptide(L)'
;MKLIAESGSTRTEWALVEDNHLVQRVFTEGLNPFFQTRREISRSVRLGLPESFFKKKLDQVYYYGAGCSSYEKKNILGASLVAQFKTPIQVESDLLAAARGLFKCEAGIACILGTGSNSCFYDGKIIVKNVKAAGYILGDEGSGAVLGKLFLADLLKGLAPKELANEFHEKFRISVNDVMESVYNFPFPNRFLGTIAYFLGDYMDNEYVYNLLTNNLRSFFNRNVCQYDYINYPIRFVGS
;
A
#
# COMPACT_ATOMS: atom_id res chain seq x y z
N MET A 1 -7.05 26.25 5.57
CA MET A 1 -5.98 25.21 5.43
C MET A 1 -6.60 23.83 5.48
N LYS A 2 -6.14 22.91 4.63
CA LYS A 2 -6.61 21.52 4.58
C LYS A 2 -5.44 20.59 4.90
N LEU A 3 -5.74 19.45 5.55
CA LEU A 3 -4.79 18.36 5.71
C LEU A 3 -5.24 17.20 4.82
N ILE A 4 -4.36 16.74 3.95
CA ILE A 4 -4.59 15.57 3.10
C ILE A 4 -3.59 14.48 3.51
N ALA A 5 -4.09 13.28 3.74
CA ALA A 5 -3.25 12.13 4.05
C ALA A 5 -3.53 11.00 3.08
N GLU A 6 -2.47 10.35 2.61
CA GLU A 6 -2.52 9.09 1.88
C GLU A 6 -1.71 8.05 2.66
N SER A 7 -2.31 6.90 2.93
CA SER A 7 -1.73 5.86 3.77
C SER A 7 -1.80 4.51 3.10
N GLY A 8 -0.65 4.05 2.64
CA GLY A 8 -0.45 2.66 2.27
C GLY A 8 -0.15 1.78 3.49
N SER A 9 0.15 0.50 3.25
CA SER A 9 0.49 -0.46 4.32
C SER A 9 1.77 -0.11 5.08
N THR A 10 2.73 0.57 4.45
CA THR A 10 4.06 0.81 5.00
C THR A 10 4.26 2.24 5.46
N ARG A 11 3.71 3.21 4.75
CA ARG A 11 3.94 4.64 4.95
C ARG A 11 2.65 5.45 4.79
N THR A 12 2.52 6.51 5.58
CA THR A 12 1.51 7.56 5.42
C THR A 12 2.21 8.86 5.02
N GLU A 13 1.75 9.47 3.96
CA GLU A 13 2.12 10.81 3.55
C GLU A 13 1.07 11.81 4.04
N TRP A 14 1.51 12.89 4.69
CA TRP A 14 0.68 13.97 5.19
C TRP A 14 1.06 15.27 4.50
N ALA A 15 0.09 15.94 3.90
CA ALA A 15 0.27 17.18 3.16
C ALA A 15 -0.66 18.27 3.74
N LEU A 16 -0.08 19.34 4.26
CA LEU A 16 -0.79 20.57 4.58
C LEU A 16 -0.92 21.42 3.31
N VAL A 17 -2.13 21.79 2.96
CA VAL A 17 -2.46 22.53 1.74
C VAL A 17 -3.24 23.79 2.10
N GLU A 18 -2.79 24.94 1.58
CA GLU A 18 -3.45 26.22 1.71
C GLU A 18 -3.56 26.87 0.33
N ASP A 19 -4.73 27.32 -0.06
CA ASP A 19 -5.02 27.95 -1.36
C ASP A 19 -4.48 27.14 -2.56
N ASN A 20 -4.66 25.81 -2.49
CA ASN A 20 -4.16 24.82 -3.46
C ASN A 20 -2.63 24.69 -3.58
N HIS A 21 -1.88 25.30 -2.65
CA HIS A 21 -0.43 25.15 -2.58
C HIS A 21 -0.02 24.21 -1.43
N LEU A 22 0.97 23.36 -1.68
CA LEU A 22 1.57 22.52 -0.65
C LEU A 22 2.41 23.38 0.28
N VAL A 23 2.02 23.43 1.56
CA VAL A 23 2.72 24.20 2.59
C VAL A 23 3.77 23.35 3.31
N GLN A 24 3.40 22.12 3.67
CA GLN A 24 4.28 21.21 4.39
C GLN A 24 3.93 19.76 4.05
N ARG A 25 4.96 18.91 4.01
CA ARG A 25 4.85 17.47 3.75
C ARG A 25 5.63 16.70 4.79
N VAL A 26 5.04 15.64 5.34
CA VAL A 26 5.65 14.77 6.33
C VAL A 26 5.27 13.33 6.06
N PHE A 27 6.17 12.42 6.37
CA PHE A 27 5.94 10.98 6.27
C PHE A 27 5.95 10.34 7.65
N THR A 28 5.01 9.43 7.88
CA THR A 28 4.93 8.60 9.08
C THR A 28 4.75 7.13 8.69
N GLU A 29 4.70 6.25 9.66
CA GLU A 29 4.35 4.85 9.41
C GLU A 29 2.95 4.71 8.79
N GLY A 30 2.72 3.63 8.06
CA GLY A 30 1.42 3.31 7.47
C GLY A 30 0.38 2.99 8.55
N LEU A 31 -0.84 3.44 8.35
CA LEU A 31 -1.96 3.20 9.24
C LEU A 31 -2.96 2.28 8.55
N ASN A 32 -3.30 1.16 9.20
CA ASN A 32 -4.24 0.20 8.64
C ASN A 32 -5.19 -0.34 9.72
N PRO A 33 -6.50 -0.05 9.62
CA PRO A 33 -7.49 -0.45 10.62
C PRO A 33 -7.81 -1.95 10.62
N PHE A 34 -7.23 -2.75 9.72
CA PHE A 34 -7.27 -4.22 9.81
C PHE A 34 -6.28 -4.78 10.85
N PHE A 35 -5.15 -4.10 11.04
CA PHE A 35 -4.05 -4.56 11.90
C PHE A 35 -3.86 -3.73 13.16
N GLN A 36 -4.50 -2.55 13.23
CA GLN A 36 -4.32 -1.59 14.31
C GLN A 36 -5.67 -1.21 14.93
N THR A 37 -5.68 -1.13 16.25
CA THR A 37 -6.81 -0.61 17.02
C THR A 37 -6.89 0.91 16.93
N ARG A 38 -8.05 1.49 17.27
CA ARG A 38 -8.24 2.94 17.38
C ARG A 38 -7.17 3.61 18.25
N ARG A 39 -6.79 2.98 19.38
CA ARG A 39 -5.80 3.51 20.31
C ARG A 39 -4.41 3.53 19.70
N GLU A 40 -4.01 2.47 19.01
CA GLU A 40 -2.73 2.38 18.32
C GLU A 40 -2.63 3.42 17.20
N ILE A 41 -3.64 3.54 16.33
CA ILE A 41 -3.70 4.55 15.27
C ILE A 41 -3.56 5.95 15.87
N SER A 42 -4.35 6.27 16.91
CA SER A 42 -4.30 7.58 17.56
C SER A 42 -2.93 7.89 18.14
N ARG A 43 -2.27 6.89 18.74
CA ARG A 43 -0.91 6.99 19.27
C ARG A 43 0.13 7.20 18.16
N SER A 44 0.07 6.41 17.08
CA SER A 44 0.97 6.54 15.93
C SER A 44 0.89 7.93 15.31
N VAL A 45 -0.31 8.47 15.11
CA VAL A 45 -0.51 9.82 14.59
C VAL A 45 0.07 10.87 15.55
N ARG A 46 -0.21 10.75 16.85
CA ARG A 46 0.26 11.69 17.85
C ARG A 46 1.77 11.76 18.00
N LEU A 47 2.44 10.61 17.89
CA LEU A 47 3.89 10.51 18.04
C LEU A 47 4.65 10.72 16.72
N GLY A 48 4.03 10.40 15.59
CA GLY A 48 4.66 10.45 14.28
C GLY A 48 4.62 11.82 13.61
N LEU A 49 3.61 12.65 13.93
CA LEU A 49 3.50 13.98 13.33
C LEU A 49 4.16 15.06 14.18
N PRO A 50 4.83 16.04 13.55
CA PRO A 50 5.32 17.24 14.24
C PRO A 50 4.18 18.00 14.93
N GLU A 51 4.49 18.63 16.07
CA GLU A 51 3.52 19.39 16.87
C GLU A 51 2.85 20.52 16.08
N SER A 52 3.54 21.06 15.07
CA SER A 52 3.02 22.08 14.17
C SER A 52 1.74 21.68 13.44
N PHE A 53 1.54 20.38 13.14
CA PHE A 53 0.34 19.89 12.48
C PHE A 53 -0.92 19.99 13.39
N PHE A 54 -0.75 19.85 14.70
CA PHE A 54 -1.84 19.90 15.67
C PHE A 54 -2.19 21.35 16.09
N LYS A 55 -1.26 22.29 15.88
CA LYS A 55 -1.46 23.72 16.22
C LYS A 55 -2.11 24.52 15.07
N LYS A 56 -2.19 23.97 13.88
CA LYS A 56 -2.80 24.64 12.72
C LYS A 56 -4.33 24.57 12.79
N LYS A 57 -5.00 25.68 12.46
CA LYS A 57 -6.45 25.68 12.27
C LYS A 57 -6.77 25.02 10.93
N LEU A 58 -7.31 23.81 11.00
CA LEU A 58 -7.71 23.04 9.82
C LEU A 58 -9.20 23.23 9.58
N ASP A 59 -9.59 23.45 8.33
CA ASP A 59 -11.00 23.51 7.92
C ASP A 59 -11.54 22.09 7.67
N GLN A 60 -10.69 21.21 7.14
CA GLN A 60 -11.04 19.83 6.77
C GLN A 60 -9.80 18.93 6.74
N VAL A 61 -9.99 17.68 7.13
CA VAL A 61 -9.01 16.61 6.93
C VAL A 61 -9.57 15.59 5.94
N TYR A 62 -8.81 15.30 4.90
CA TYR A 62 -9.06 14.22 3.94
C TYR A 62 -8.05 13.11 4.17
N TYR A 63 -8.54 11.93 4.49
CA TYR A 63 -7.69 10.77 4.71
C TYR A 63 -8.06 9.66 3.73
N TYR A 64 -7.07 9.17 2.99
CA TYR A 64 -7.19 8.05 2.07
C TYR A 64 -6.30 6.93 2.56
N GLY A 65 -6.86 5.75 2.86
CA GLY A 65 -6.04 4.72 3.49
C GLY A 65 -6.34 3.31 3.03
N ALA A 66 -5.26 2.52 2.99
CA ALA A 66 -5.33 1.09 2.87
C ALA A 66 -6.21 0.51 4.00
N GLY A 67 -7.03 -0.48 3.66
CA GLY A 67 -7.95 -1.09 4.63
C GLY A 67 -9.22 -0.27 4.93
N CYS A 68 -9.39 0.94 4.38
CA CYS A 68 -10.61 1.75 4.56
C CYS A 68 -11.74 1.37 3.58
N SER A 69 -12.01 0.07 3.44
CA SER A 69 -12.97 -0.46 2.46
C SER A 69 -14.39 -0.61 3.01
N SER A 70 -14.59 -0.62 4.33
CA SER A 70 -15.89 -0.73 4.97
C SER A 70 -16.21 0.47 5.86
N TYR A 71 -17.49 0.70 6.11
CA TYR A 71 -17.96 1.75 7.01
C TYR A 71 -17.32 1.64 8.41
N GLU A 72 -17.26 0.42 8.96
CA GLU A 72 -16.65 0.15 10.27
C GLU A 72 -15.17 0.59 10.30
N LYS A 73 -14.38 0.19 9.30
CA LYS A 73 -12.95 0.50 9.21
C LYS A 73 -12.71 2.00 9.00
N LYS A 74 -13.53 2.66 8.18
CA LYS A 74 -13.53 4.12 8.04
C LYS A 74 -13.83 4.83 9.37
N ASN A 75 -14.79 4.31 10.16
CA ASN A 75 -15.14 4.87 11.47
C ASN A 75 -14.01 4.74 12.51
N ILE A 76 -13.33 3.59 12.56
CA ILE A 76 -12.16 3.39 13.45
C ILE A 76 -11.14 4.48 13.18
N LEU A 77 -10.79 4.68 11.92
CA LEU A 77 -9.79 5.66 11.51
C LEU A 77 -10.27 7.10 11.70
N GLY A 78 -11.47 7.42 11.25
CA GLY A 78 -12.07 8.75 11.43
C GLY A 78 -12.14 9.18 12.89
N ALA A 79 -12.61 8.30 13.78
CA ALA A 79 -12.64 8.58 15.20
C ALA A 79 -11.25 8.75 15.83
N SER A 80 -10.23 8.02 15.34
CA SER A 80 -8.85 8.19 15.79
C SER A 80 -8.30 9.57 15.40
N LEU A 81 -8.57 10.03 14.18
CA LEU A 81 -8.08 11.30 13.65
C LEU A 81 -8.85 12.51 14.25
N VAL A 82 -10.19 12.41 14.41
CA VAL A 82 -10.99 13.44 15.06
C VAL A 82 -10.47 13.73 16.48
N ALA A 83 -10.09 12.69 17.20
CA ALA A 83 -9.53 12.83 18.55
C ALA A 83 -8.22 13.65 18.58
N GLN A 84 -7.45 13.63 17.49
CA GLN A 84 -6.19 14.36 17.38
C GLN A 84 -6.37 15.79 16.83
N PHE A 85 -7.12 15.94 15.74
CA PHE A 85 -7.20 17.21 15.00
C PHE A 85 -8.40 18.08 15.38
N LYS A 86 -9.41 17.52 16.05
CA LYS A 86 -10.66 18.22 16.44
C LYS A 86 -11.34 18.94 15.25
N THR A 87 -11.26 18.35 14.09
CA THR A 87 -11.69 18.90 12.80
C THR A 87 -12.51 17.84 12.07
N PRO A 88 -13.48 18.19 11.22
CA PRO A 88 -14.18 17.24 10.38
C PRO A 88 -13.22 16.39 9.54
N ILE A 89 -13.43 15.08 9.54
CA ILE A 89 -12.58 14.12 8.82
C ILE A 89 -13.42 13.39 7.77
N GLN A 90 -12.94 13.37 6.54
CA GLN A 90 -13.45 12.48 5.49
C GLN A 90 -12.44 11.35 5.30
N VAL A 91 -12.89 10.11 5.47
CA VAL A 91 -12.07 8.90 5.29
C VAL A 91 -12.54 8.16 4.08
N GLU A 92 -11.62 7.91 3.15
CA GLU A 92 -11.83 7.13 1.94
C GLU A 92 -10.74 6.07 1.76
N SER A 93 -10.93 5.16 0.79
CA SER A 93 -9.88 4.18 0.45
C SER A 93 -8.74 4.84 -0.31
N ASP A 94 -7.53 4.29 -0.14
CA ASP A 94 -6.34 4.59 -0.94
C ASP A 94 -6.60 4.43 -2.44
N LEU A 95 -7.41 3.44 -2.81
CA LEU A 95 -7.80 3.19 -4.19
C LEU A 95 -8.57 4.36 -4.83
N LEU A 96 -9.40 5.07 -4.04
CA LEU A 96 -10.08 6.27 -4.54
C LEU A 96 -9.09 7.44 -4.71
N ALA A 97 -8.08 7.56 -3.86
CA ALA A 97 -7.01 8.54 -4.05
C ALA A 97 -6.23 8.25 -5.33
N ALA A 98 -5.84 6.99 -5.54
CA ALA A 98 -5.15 6.55 -6.76
C ALA A 98 -5.98 6.86 -8.02
N ALA A 99 -7.27 6.51 -8.02
CA ALA A 99 -8.16 6.76 -9.14
C ALA A 99 -8.27 8.27 -9.44
N ARG A 100 -8.50 9.10 -8.43
CA ARG A 100 -8.57 10.57 -8.58
C ARG A 100 -7.25 11.19 -9.05
N GLY A 101 -6.12 10.71 -8.53
CA GLY A 101 -4.80 11.18 -8.93
C GLY A 101 -4.44 10.82 -10.37
N LEU A 102 -4.74 9.59 -10.78
CA LEU A 102 -4.43 9.07 -12.10
C LEU A 102 -5.35 9.60 -13.20
N PHE A 103 -6.63 9.76 -12.91
CA PHE A 103 -7.64 10.05 -13.93
C PHE A 103 -8.33 11.41 -13.80
N LYS A 104 -8.21 12.06 -12.63
CA LYS A 104 -8.95 13.31 -12.34
C LYS A 104 -10.47 13.10 -12.51
N CYS A 105 -11.05 13.61 -13.61
CA CYS A 105 -12.47 13.48 -13.96
C CYS A 105 -12.72 12.53 -15.15
N GLU A 106 -11.68 11.84 -15.64
CA GLU A 106 -11.80 10.87 -16.74
C GLU A 106 -12.11 9.47 -16.20
N ALA A 107 -12.76 8.65 -17.02
CA ALA A 107 -13.00 7.25 -16.68
C ALA A 107 -11.77 6.39 -17.01
N GLY A 108 -11.50 5.36 -16.18
CA GLY A 108 -10.40 4.43 -16.43
C GLY A 108 -10.22 3.37 -15.34
N ILE A 109 -9.24 2.51 -15.55
CA ILE A 109 -8.88 1.43 -14.63
C ILE A 109 -7.65 1.86 -13.84
N ALA A 110 -7.85 2.17 -12.55
CA ALA A 110 -6.77 2.52 -11.64
C ALA A 110 -6.23 1.27 -10.95
N CYS A 111 -4.90 1.12 -10.95
CA CYS A 111 -4.20 0.01 -10.33
C CYS A 111 -3.17 0.52 -9.34
N ILE A 112 -3.15 -0.04 -8.13
CA ILE A 112 -2.11 0.15 -7.13
C ILE A 112 -1.23 -1.10 -7.12
N LEU A 113 0.08 -0.93 -7.27
CA LEU A 113 1.09 -1.96 -7.08
C LEU A 113 2.14 -1.45 -6.10
N GLY A 114 2.05 -1.88 -4.85
CA GLY A 114 2.96 -1.53 -3.77
C GLY A 114 3.26 -2.74 -2.90
N THR A 115 3.29 -2.57 -1.57
CA THR A 115 3.38 -3.70 -0.63
C THR A 115 2.23 -4.70 -0.85
N GLY A 116 1.00 -4.23 -1.05
CA GLY A 116 -0.14 -4.99 -1.57
C GLY A 116 -0.49 -4.56 -2.99
N SER A 117 -1.57 -5.09 -3.56
CA SER A 117 -2.12 -4.64 -4.83
C SER A 117 -3.62 -4.41 -4.76
N ASN A 118 -4.14 -3.53 -5.61
CA ASN A 118 -5.57 -3.31 -5.73
C ASN A 118 -5.89 -2.71 -7.11
N SER A 119 -7.15 -2.79 -7.55
CA SER A 119 -7.58 -2.22 -8.82
C SER A 119 -9.05 -1.81 -8.79
N CYS A 120 -9.45 -0.83 -9.58
CA CYS A 120 -10.85 -0.47 -9.76
C CYS A 120 -11.13 0.11 -11.14
N PHE A 121 -12.39 0.03 -11.55
CA PHE A 121 -12.93 0.89 -12.59
C PHE A 121 -13.53 2.15 -11.93
N TYR A 122 -13.06 3.29 -12.37
CA TYR A 122 -13.43 4.63 -11.94
C TYR A 122 -14.15 5.33 -13.10
N ASP A 123 -15.32 5.94 -12.86
CA ASP A 123 -16.13 6.60 -13.89
C ASP A 123 -15.82 8.10 -14.06
N GLY A 124 -14.79 8.60 -13.39
CA GLY A 124 -14.46 10.02 -13.31
C GLY A 124 -14.99 10.72 -12.05
N LYS A 125 -15.78 10.02 -11.22
CA LYS A 125 -16.37 10.55 -9.97
C LYS A 125 -16.26 9.57 -8.80
N ILE A 126 -16.63 8.32 -9.02
CA ILE A 126 -16.67 7.26 -8.01
C ILE A 126 -16.05 5.96 -8.53
N ILE A 127 -15.68 5.07 -7.63
CA ILE A 127 -15.36 3.68 -7.97
C ILE A 127 -16.66 2.92 -8.23
N VAL A 128 -16.84 2.46 -9.48
CA VAL A 128 -18.03 1.71 -9.91
C VAL A 128 -17.83 0.22 -9.70
N LYS A 129 -16.60 -0.29 -9.93
CA LYS A 129 -16.27 -1.70 -9.77
C LYS A 129 -14.89 -1.85 -9.13
N ASN A 130 -14.78 -2.72 -8.13
CA ASN A 130 -13.50 -3.10 -7.52
C ASN A 130 -13.41 -4.63 -7.49
N VAL A 131 -12.35 -5.18 -8.09
CA VAL A 131 -11.96 -6.58 -7.90
C VAL A 131 -11.23 -6.65 -6.57
N LYS A 132 -11.68 -7.51 -5.66
CA LYS A 132 -11.11 -7.61 -4.30
C LYS A 132 -9.65 -8.04 -4.35
N ALA A 133 -8.79 -7.26 -3.70
CA ALA A 133 -7.37 -7.57 -3.54
C ALA A 133 -7.11 -8.86 -2.76
N ALA A 134 -7.96 -9.16 -1.77
CA ALA A 134 -7.95 -10.35 -0.91
C ALA A 134 -6.71 -10.51 -0.01
N GLY A 135 -5.75 -9.57 -0.04
CA GLY A 135 -4.53 -9.57 0.78
C GLY A 135 -3.48 -10.59 0.33
N TYR A 136 -2.27 -10.48 0.89
CA TYR A 136 -1.07 -11.20 0.43
C TYR A 136 -1.11 -12.73 0.57
N ILE A 137 -2.08 -13.28 1.31
CA ILE A 137 -2.26 -14.74 1.45
C ILE A 137 -3.13 -15.27 0.31
N LEU A 138 -4.27 -14.63 0.04
CA LEU A 138 -5.30 -15.11 -0.88
C LEU A 138 -5.30 -14.39 -2.23
N GLY A 139 -4.58 -13.27 -2.35
CA GLY A 139 -4.54 -12.41 -3.53
C GLY A 139 -3.30 -11.54 -3.52
N ASP A 140 -3.48 -10.22 -3.74
CA ASP A 140 -2.41 -9.22 -3.89
C ASP A 140 -1.40 -9.58 -4.99
N GLU A 141 -1.82 -10.29 -6.03
CA GLU A 141 -0.98 -10.61 -7.18
C GLU A 141 -0.37 -9.31 -7.74
N GLY A 142 0.86 -9.38 -8.23
CA GLY A 142 1.59 -8.21 -8.72
C GLY A 142 2.25 -7.36 -7.62
N SER A 143 1.92 -7.59 -6.35
CA SER A 143 2.47 -6.82 -5.24
C SER A 143 3.88 -7.24 -4.85
N GLY A 144 4.58 -6.34 -4.13
CA GLY A 144 5.89 -6.64 -3.55
C GLY A 144 5.82 -7.74 -2.48
N ALA A 145 4.74 -7.81 -1.70
CA ALA A 145 4.60 -8.87 -0.70
C ALA A 145 4.45 -10.25 -1.33
N VAL A 146 3.69 -10.37 -2.43
CA VAL A 146 3.58 -11.64 -3.16
C VAL A 146 4.89 -11.99 -3.85
N LEU A 147 5.57 -11.03 -4.45
CA LEU A 147 6.89 -11.24 -5.06
C LEU A 147 7.91 -11.75 -4.03
N GLY A 148 7.99 -11.09 -2.88
CA GLY A 148 8.87 -11.51 -1.78
C GLY A 148 8.50 -12.89 -1.21
N LYS A 149 7.21 -13.18 -1.08
CA LYS A 149 6.72 -14.52 -0.66
C LYS A 149 7.17 -15.60 -1.62
N LEU A 150 7.03 -15.40 -2.92
CA LEU A 150 7.44 -16.37 -3.94
C LEU A 150 8.94 -16.61 -3.90
N PHE A 151 9.74 -15.53 -3.84
CA PHE A 151 11.19 -15.64 -3.74
C PHE A 151 11.63 -16.38 -2.47
N LEU A 152 11.10 -16.02 -1.30
CA LEU A 152 11.46 -16.67 -0.04
C LEU A 152 11.05 -18.15 -0.02
N ALA A 153 9.93 -18.50 -0.64
CA ALA A 153 9.53 -19.90 -0.77
C ALA A 153 10.54 -20.71 -1.59
N ASP A 154 11.03 -20.15 -2.70
CA ASP A 154 12.06 -20.77 -3.53
C ASP A 154 13.43 -20.80 -2.82
N LEU A 155 13.79 -19.72 -2.13
CA LEU A 155 15.03 -19.64 -1.33
C LEU A 155 15.08 -20.75 -0.27
N LEU A 156 14.02 -20.90 0.52
CA LEU A 156 13.93 -21.89 1.61
C LEU A 156 13.92 -23.34 1.11
N LYS A 157 13.52 -23.55 -0.15
CA LYS A 157 13.52 -24.87 -0.79
C LYS A 157 14.78 -25.14 -1.64
N GLY A 158 15.72 -24.19 -1.70
CA GLY A 158 16.93 -24.31 -2.52
C GLY A 158 16.67 -24.26 -4.02
N LEU A 159 15.56 -23.63 -4.44
CA LEU A 159 15.17 -23.47 -5.85
C LEU A 159 15.66 -22.13 -6.44
N ALA A 160 15.96 -21.14 -5.60
CA ALA A 160 16.53 -19.87 -6.03
C ALA A 160 17.98 -20.09 -6.54
N PRO A 161 18.46 -19.30 -7.54
CA PRO A 161 19.84 -19.34 -8.00
C PRO A 161 20.82 -19.14 -6.84
N LYS A 162 21.89 -19.95 -6.80
CA LYS A 162 22.85 -19.96 -5.66
C LYS A 162 23.49 -18.60 -5.42
N GLU A 163 23.88 -17.91 -6.49
CA GLU A 163 24.47 -16.58 -6.42
C GLU A 163 23.48 -15.59 -5.75
N LEU A 164 22.24 -15.59 -6.19
CA LEU A 164 21.20 -14.72 -5.64
C LEU A 164 20.85 -15.07 -4.17
N ALA A 165 20.88 -16.35 -3.83
CA ALA A 165 20.70 -16.81 -2.45
C ALA A 165 21.83 -16.33 -1.53
N ASN A 166 23.09 -16.39 -1.99
CA ASN A 166 24.24 -15.86 -1.25
C ASN A 166 24.13 -14.35 -1.04
N GLU A 167 23.85 -13.59 -2.09
CA GLU A 167 23.64 -12.14 -2.02
C GLU A 167 22.53 -11.75 -1.06
N PHE A 168 21.44 -12.53 -1.06
CA PHE A 168 20.34 -12.32 -0.10
C PHE A 168 20.81 -12.53 1.34
N HIS A 169 21.53 -13.63 1.63
CA HIS A 169 22.05 -13.92 2.96
C HIS A 169 23.07 -12.87 3.44
N GLU A 170 23.93 -12.39 2.55
CA GLU A 170 24.88 -11.32 2.87
C GLU A 170 24.19 -9.98 3.19
N LYS A 171 23.18 -9.61 2.39
CA LYS A 171 22.45 -8.34 2.54
C LYS A 171 21.57 -8.33 3.78
N PHE A 172 20.80 -9.37 4.02
CA PHE A 172 19.82 -9.40 5.10
C PHE A 172 20.37 -9.96 6.41
N ARG A 173 21.34 -10.83 6.36
CA ARG A 173 21.97 -11.50 7.53
C ARG A 173 20.94 -12.17 8.46
N ILE A 174 19.91 -12.76 7.89
CA ILE A 174 18.84 -13.44 8.60
C ILE A 174 18.91 -14.94 8.33
N SER A 175 18.58 -15.72 9.36
CA SER A 175 18.48 -17.17 9.26
C SER A 175 17.11 -17.62 8.73
N VAL A 176 16.98 -18.91 8.41
CA VAL A 176 15.70 -19.52 8.08
C VAL A 176 14.67 -19.30 9.20
N ASN A 177 15.09 -19.42 10.47
CA ASN A 177 14.20 -19.20 11.61
C ASN A 177 13.72 -17.74 11.68
N ASP A 178 14.59 -16.76 11.42
CA ASP A 178 14.20 -15.34 11.40
C ASP A 178 13.18 -15.05 10.29
N VAL A 179 13.31 -15.69 9.13
CA VAL A 179 12.30 -15.62 8.06
C VAL A 179 10.96 -16.18 8.54
N MET A 180 10.97 -17.36 9.16
CA MET A 180 9.75 -18.00 9.68
C MET A 180 9.09 -17.14 10.77
N GLU A 181 9.86 -16.63 11.73
CA GLU A 181 9.36 -15.71 12.76
C GLU A 181 8.75 -14.44 12.14
N SER A 182 9.42 -13.84 11.15
CA SER A 182 8.96 -12.62 10.49
C SER A 182 7.66 -12.81 9.72
N VAL A 183 7.44 -14.00 9.16
CA VAL A 183 6.25 -14.30 8.35
C VAL A 183 5.07 -14.76 9.19
N TYR A 184 5.31 -15.54 10.27
CA TYR A 184 4.23 -16.22 10.99
C TYR A 184 3.93 -15.64 12.38
N ASN A 185 4.91 -15.02 13.05
CA ASN A 185 4.76 -14.58 14.44
C ASN A 185 4.86 -13.06 14.61
N PHE A 186 5.59 -12.35 13.76
CA PHE A 186 5.74 -10.90 13.90
C PHE A 186 4.57 -10.13 13.29
N PRO A 187 4.30 -8.91 13.78
CA PRO A 187 3.27 -8.04 13.19
C PRO A 187 3.68 -7.58 11.80
N PHE A 188 2.70 -7.38 10.92
CA PHE A 188 2.87 -6.85 9.57
C PHE A 188 3.80 -7.68 8.66
N PRO A 189 3.58 -9.00 8.53
CA PRO A 189 4.43 -9.84 7.69
C PRO A 189 4.45 -9.40 6.22
N ASN A 190 3.38 -8.80 5.72
CA ASN A 190 3.32 -8.22 4.39
C ASN A 190 4.36 -7.11 4.16
N ARG A 191 4.69 -6.32 5.19
CA ARG A 191 5.76 -5.30 5.10
C ARG A 191 7.12 -5.96 4.94
N PHE A 192 7.42 -6.96 5.77
CA PHE A 192 8.65 -7.74 5.65
C PHE A 192 8.79 -8.35 4.26
N LEU A 193 7.75 -9.06 3.79
CA LEU A 193 7.72 -9.63 2.45
C LEU A 193 7.93 -8.56 1.36
N GLY A 194 7.30 -7.40 1.51
CA GLY A 194 7.45 -6.27 0.58
C GLY A 194 8.88 -5.72 0.49
N THR A 195 9.68 -5.80 1.58
CA THR A 195 11.08 -5.35 1.54
C THR A 195 11.95 -6.19 0.62
N ILE A 196 11.60 -7.47 0.43
CA ILE A 196 12.33 -8.38 -0.45
C ILE A 196 12.20 -7.95 -1.93
N ALA A 197 11.08 -7.32 -2.30
CA ALA A 197 10.90 -6.83 -3.65
C ALA A 197 11.94 -5.77 -4.06
N TYR A 198 12.36 -4.91 -3.12
CA TYR A 198 13.45 -3.93 -3.37
C TYR A 198 14.79 -4.62 -3.63
N PHE A 199 15.07 -5.70 -2.89
CA PHE A 199 16.27 -6.51 -3.14
C PHE A 199 16.24 -7.10 -4.56
N LEU A 200 15.12 -7.70 -4.95
CA LEU A 200 14.96 -8.29 -6.29
C LEU A 200 15.06 -7.23 -7.39
N GLY A 201 14.66 -6.00 -7.12
CA GLY A 201 14.78 -4.88 -8.05
C GLY A 201 16.23 -4.58 -8.47
N ASP A 202 17.21 -4.86 -7.62
CA ASP A 202 18.64 -4.71 -7.93
C ASP A 202 19.16 -5.80 -8.91
N TYR A 203 18.38 -6.87 -9.15
CA TYR A 203 18.77 -8.06 -9.94
C TYR A 203 17.85 -8.30 -11.13
N MET A 204 17.28 -7.26 -11.73
CA MET A 204 16.32 -7.37 -12.84
C MET A 204 16.92 -8.03 -14.10
N ASP A 205 18.23 -7.96 -14.29
CA ASP A 205 18.94 -8.63 -15.39
C ASP A 205 19.11 -10.14 -15.18
N ASN A 206 18.80 -10.65 -13.98
CA ASN A 206 18.79 -12.08 -13.70
C ASN A 206 17.51 -12.71 -14.25
N GLU A 207 17.64 -13.71 -15.10
CA GLU A 207 16.53 -14.38 -15.78
C GLU A 207 15.48 -14.93 -14.78
N TYR A 208 15.91 -15.50 -13.67
CA TYR A 208 15.02 -16.02 -12.64
C TYR A 208 14.17 -14.88 -12.03
N VAL A 209 14.80 -13.75 -11.67
CA VAL A 209 14.12 -12.59 -11.11
C VAL A 209 13.14 -11.98 -12.10
N TYR A 210 13.57 -11.82 -13.35
CA TYR A 210 12.73 -11.33 -14.44
C TYR A 210 11.49 -12.21 -14.64
N ASN A 211 11.67 -13.53 -14.68
CA ASN A 211 10.57 -14.48 -14.83
C ASN A 211 9.62 -14.45 -13.61
N LEU A 212 10.17 -14.39 -12.39
CA LEU A 212 9.39 -14.32 -11.17
C LEU A 212 8.50 -13.07 -11.15
N LEU A 213 9.08 -11.91 -11.46
CA LEU A 213 8.34 -10.63 -11.54
C LEU A 213 7.29 -10.66 -12.66
N THR A 214 7.67 -11.08 -13.86
CA THR A 214 6.77 -11.14 -15.01
C THR A 214 5.57 -12.03 -14.74
N ASN A 215 5.77 -13.19 -14.11
CA ASN A 215 4.70 -14.11 -13.76
C ASN A 215 3.79 -13.53 -12.68
N ASN A 216 4.34 -12.83 -11.69
CA ASN A 216 3.56 -12.14 -10.66
C ASN A 216 2.69 -11.02 -11.27
N LEU A 217 3.26 -10.19 -12.15
CA LEU A 217 2.52 -9.13 -12.86
C LEU A 217 1.47 -9.69 -13.82
N ARG A 218 1.80 -10.77 -14.55
CA ARG A 218 0.84 -11.47 -15.41
C ARG A 218 -0.34 -12.01 -14.61
N SER A 219 -0.08 -12.54 -13.41
CA SER A 219 -1.13 -13.00 -12.52
C SER A 219 -2.06 -11.86 -12.10
N PHE A 220 -1.50 -10.67 -11.76
CA PHE A 220 -2.31 -9.48 -11.48
C PHE A 220 -3.18 -9.10 -12.67
N PHE A 221 -2.60 -9.03 -13.86
CA PHE A 221 -3.33 -8.66 -15.07
C PHE A 221 -4.50 -9.62 -15.31
N ASN A 222 -4.23 -10.91 -15.33
CA ASN A 222 -5.23 -11.94 -15.64
C ASN A 222 -6.35 -12.02 -14.58
N ARG A 223 -6.00 -11.90 -13.30
CA ARG A 223 -6.95 -12.10 -12.20
C ARG A 223 -7.70 -10.83 -11.81
N ASN A 224 -7.13 -9.66 -12.08
CA ASN A 224 -7.73 -8.38 -11.72
C ASN A 224 -8.11 -7.54 -12.94
N VAL A 225 -7.14 -7.16 -13.78
CA VAL A 225 -7.37 -6.23 -14.89
C VAL A 225 -8.31 -6.80 -15.95
N CYS A 226 -8.18 -8.07 -16.31
CA CYS A 226 -9.05 -8.74 -17.29
C CYS A 226 -10.52 -8.84 -16.84
N GLN A 227 -10.83 -8.53 -15.59
CA GLN A 227 -12.22 -8.48 -15.13
C GLN A 227 -12.91 -7.14 -15.42
N TYR A 228 -12.17 -6.12 -15.91
CA TYR A 228 -12.71 -4.84 -16.36
C TYR A 228 -12.75 -4.78 -17.88
N ASP A 229 -13.37 -3.75 -18.41
CA ASP A 229 -13.37 -3.45 -19.86
C ASP A 229 -12.06 -2.73 -20.25
N TYR A 230 -10.95 -3.46 -20.13
CA TYR A 230 -9.60 -2.92 -20.36
C TYR A 230 -9.27 -2.64 -21.83
N ILE A 231 -10.14 -3.07 -22.76
CA ILE A 231 -10.00 -2.77 -24.18
C ILE A 231 -10.45 -1.34 -24.48
N ASN A 232 -11.53 -0.89 -23.83
CA ASN A 232 -12.16 0.39 -24.09
C ASN A 232 -11.73 1.51 -23.12
N TYR A 233 -11.09 1.15 -21.99
CA TYR A 233 -10.67 2.13 -20.98
C TYR A 233 -9.18 2.07 -20.70
N PRO A 234 -8.52 3.24 -20.53
CA PRO A 234 -7.12 3.30 -20.19
C PRO A 234 -6.83 2.69 -18.82
N ILE A 235 -5.70 1.97 -18.73
CA ILE A 235 -5.19 1.41 -17.49
C ILE A 235 -4.02 2.28 -17.04
N ARG A 236 -4.04 2.74 -15.78
CA ARG A 236 -2.95 3.52 -15.17
C ARG A 236 -2.55 2.91 -13.84
N PHE A 237 -1.27 2.98 -13.55
CA PHE A 237 -0.66 2.39 -12.36
C PHE A 237 -0.06 3.45 -11.46
N VAL A 238 -0.10 3.19 -10.16
CA VAL A 238 0.61 3.91 -9.11
C VAL A 238 1.13 2.92 -8.08
N GLY A 239 2.24 3.22 -7.45
CA GLY A 239 2.82 2.36 -6.41
C GLY A 239 4.29 2.67 -6.17
N SER A 240 5.00 1.71 -5.58
CA SER A 240 6.41 1.84 -5.19
C SER A 240 7.23 0.65 -5.68
#